data_6943f44c05ddbadfd7eb949a53293bf7
#
_entry.id   6943f44c05ddbadfd7eb949a53293bf7
#
_cell.length_a   1.000
_cell.length_b   1.000
_cell.length_c   1.000
_cell.angle_alpha   90.00
_cell.angle_beta   90.00
_cell.angle_gamma   90.00
#
_symmetry.space_group_name_H-M   'P 1'
#
loop_
_entity.id
_entity.type
_entity.pdbx_description
1 polymer ?
#
loop_
_entity_poly.entity_id
_entity_poly.type
_entity_poly.pdbx_seq_one_letter_code
_entity_poly.pdbx_strand_id
1 'polypeptide(L)'
;MRDKNCKQIQSQIDRVILGEGKDCIFSTDSNISGINNNILVVGGSGSGKTLSITEAFLLESYNRNIITSVTKRRIVNKYFSLLEERDYKVWDLDFVHPENGNIGYDPLDFIKSYQDIVFVAKSIVTANKKKENSNADPFWDEAATSLFAAFISYVLMKKDDPSFIDVLEMIDKLSFEDDTSEIKTNYDYNFLELEIANSFNFATVNWKSFRRLPIKTASCVFGTLNTAIGYVFTPELRRMFKMENKISFEKLAMEKRALFVTTSPVNPSLNSFINMFYAHIFKELFEIGERQDGGVLPRPIHFLADDFATGCPVPLFDQYISIFREKGISVTLLIQSESQLSSLYGKDSATTIINNCDTYVYMGSNDLDTARNIGMRAGIMTEDCLNMKLGNQIIFRRGSKPKFSKRYNIMENELYKKLTNNMKEPKVFEGFTQERSLFIEELKNSIKLYETDLDEDDPYETDEFEPKSFKIKPIAEMVELYGGAENGKDEIFYDFFEFSDDFSEDEDDFPEDDDDSPDFF
;
A
#
# COMPACT_ATOMS: atom_id res chain seq x y z
N MET A 1 -5.69 49.90 -12.89
CA MET A 1 -6.54 48.79 -12.43
C MET A 1 -6.37 47.51 -13.28
N ARG A 2 -6.10 47.57 -14.58
CA ARG A 2 -5.87 46.36 -15.43
C ARG A 2 -4.61 45.56 -15.06
N ASP A 3 -3.52 46.21 -14.62
CA ASP A 3 -2.25 45.53 -14.31
C ASP A 3 -2.26 44.72 -13.01
N LYS A 4 -3.05 45.09 -12.00
CA LYS A 4 -3.16 44.34 -10.75
C LYS A 4 -3.95 43.04 -10.93
N ASN A 5 -5.03 43.10 -11.74
CA ASN A 5 -5.82 41.90 -12.04
C ASN A 5 -5.04 40.88 -12.92
N CYS A 6 -4.20 41.37 -13.87
CA CYS A 6 -3.38 40.49 -14.69
C CYS A 6 -2.28 39.76 -13.86
N LYS A 7 -1.68 40.47 -12.89
CA LYS A 7 -0.72 39.84 -11.96
C LYS A 7 -1.37 38.85 -10.98
N GLN A 8 -2.59 39.14 -10.53
CA GLN A 8 -3.36 38.23 -9.68
C GLN A 8 -3.84 36.98 -10.44
N ILE A 9 -4.23 37.14 -11.73
CA ILE A 9 -4.62 36.01 -12.58
C ILE A 9 -3.41 35.13 -12.95
N GLN A 10 -2.23 35.73 -13.19
CA GLN A 10 -1.00 34.98 -13.42
C GLN A 10 -0.51 34.18 -12.21
N SER A 11 -0.90 34.56 -10.97
CA SER A 11 -0.54 33.83 -9.76
C SER A 11 -1.46 32.63 -9.44
N GLN A 12 -2.52 32.40 -10.23
CA GLN A 12 -3.50 31.32 -10.01
C GLN A 12 -3.38 30.15 -10.99
N ILE A 13 -2.40 30.16 -11.88
CA ILE A 13 -2.16 29.04 -12.81
C ILE A 13 -1.21 28.05 -12.16
N ASP A 14 -1.64 26.80 -12.08
CA ASP A 14 -0.78 25.72 -11.61
C ASP A 14 0.44 25.56 -12.53
N ARG A 15 1.61 25.52 -11.93
CA ARG A 15 2.89 25.37 -12.62
C ARG A 15 3.76 24.39 -11.85
N VAL A 16 4.72 23.81 -12.53
CA VAL A 16 5.76 22.97 -11.93
C VAL A 16 7.12 23.66 -12.10
N ILE A 17 7.85 23.76 -10.99
CA ILE A 17 9.22 24.28 -10.96
C ILE A 17 10.14 23.08 -10.86
N LEU A 18 10.89 22.79 -11.92
CA LEU A 18 11.79 21.65 -11.99
C LEU A 18 13.27 22.02 -11.77
N GLY A 19 13.61 23.31 -11.73
CA GLY A 19 14.98 23.76 -11.52
C GLY A 19 15.10 25.28 -11.37
N GLU A 20 16.32 25.78 -11.21
CA GLU A 20 16.59 27.21 -11.18
C GLU A 20 16.39 27.84 -12.57
N GLY A 21 15.87 29.06 -12.58
CA GLY A 21 15.63 29.85 -13.79
C GLY A 21 14.21 29.75 -14.33
N LYS A 22 13.78 30.81 -15.02
CA LYS A 22 12.42 30.94 -15.57
C LYS A 22 12.10 29.87 -16.62
N ASP A 23 13.08 29.37 -17.29
CA ASP A 23 13.02 28.33 -18.33
C ASP A 23 12.97 26.91 -17.77
N CYS A 24 12.98 26.75 -16.41
CA CYS A 24 12.69 25.53 -15.69
C CYS A 24 11.30 25.54 -15.05
N ILE A 25 10.45 26.53 -15.36
CA ILE A 25 9.07 26.64 -14.89
C ILE A 25 8.15 26.29 -16.06
N PHE A 26 7.29 25.30 -15.85
CA PHE A 26 6.44 24.75 -16.90
C PHE A 26 4.99 24.81 -16.51
N SER A 27 4.10 25.05 -17.48
CA SER A 27 2.66 24.88 -17.30
C SER A 27 2.34 23.41 -17.09
N THR A 28 1.37 23.16 -16.23
CA THR A 28 0.80 21.82 -16.00
C THR A 28 -0.48 21.58 -16.82
N ASP A 29 -0.85 22.53 -17.70
CA ASP A 29 -1.91 22.36 -18.68
C ASP A 29 -1.38 21.67 -19.94
N SER A 30 -1.91 20.47 -20.23
CA SER A 30 -1.54 19.67 -21.42
C SER A 30 -1.90 20.37 -22.73
N ASN A 31 -2.93 21.24 -22.74
CA ASN A 31 -3.32 22.00 -23.93
C ASN A 31 -2.28 23.08 -24.26
N ILE A 32 -1.62 23.63 -23.23
CA ILE A 32 -0.55 24.63 -23.41
C ILE A 32 0.79 23.94 -23.75
N SER A 33 1.11 22.86 -23.04
CA SER A 33 2.39 22.18 -23.17
C SER A 33 2.49 21.26 -24.39
N GLY A 34 1.36 20.74 -24.88
CA GLY A 34 1.27 19.77 -25.97
C GLY A 34 1.74 18.35 -25.60
N ILE A 35 2.26 18.16 -24.39
CA ILE A 35 2.77 16.88 -23.86
C ILE A 35 1.93 16.42 -22.65
N ASN A 36 2.09 15.16 -22.24
CA ASN A 36 1.53 14.75 -20.96
C ASN A 36 2.29 15.44 -19.80
N ASN A 37 1.64 15.56 -18.64
CA ASN A 37 2.25 16.17 -17.47
C ASN A 37 2.79 15.13 -16.49
N ASN A 38 3.07 13.91 -16.99
CA ASN A 38 3.73 12.89 -16.21
C ASN A 38 5.22 13.20 -16.10
N ILE A 39 5.74 13.15 -14.89
CA ILE A 39 7.11 13.51 -14.55
C ILE A 39 7.75 12.32 -13.84
N LEU A 40 8.89 11.86 -14.31
CA LEU A 40 9.73 10.92 -13.60
C LEU A 40 10.96 11.65 -13.05
N VAL A 41 11.20 11.52 -11.75
CA VAL A 41 12.35 12.12 -11.08
C VAL A 41 13.23 11.00 -10.52
N VAL A 42 14.45 10.91 -11.04
CA VAL A 42 15.42 9.91 -10.62
C VAL A 42 16.59 10.56 -9.91
N GLY A 43 16.88 10.07 -8.70
CA GLY A 43 18.02 10.57 -7.94
C GLY A 43 18.26 9.75 -6.68
N GLY A 44 19.50 9.57 -6.32
CA GLY A 44 19.90 8.83 -5.12
C GLY A 44 19.33 9.41 -3.82
N SER A 45 19.51 8.70 -2.73
CA SER A 45 19.15 9.20 -1.39
C SER A 45 19.90 10.50 -1.11
N GLY A 46 19.22 11.49 -0.52
CA GLY A 46 19.82 12.79 -0.22
C GLY A 46 20.00 13.74 -1.42
N SER A 47 19.61 13.36 -2.65
CA SER A 47 19.70 14.24 -3.82
C SER A 47 18.75 15.46 -3.75
N GLY A 48 17.82 15.47 -2.81
CA GLY A 48 16.88 16.57 -2.56
C GLY A 48 15.58 16.49 -3.36
N LYS A 49 15.22 15.32 -3.88
CA LYS A 49 13.97 15.09 -4.63
C LYS A 49 12.73 15.64 -3.91
N THR A 50 12.46 15.17 -2.69
CA THR A 50 11.31 15.59 -1.90
C THR A 50 11.26 17.11 -1.73
N LEU A 51 12.40 17.74 -1.39
CA LEU A 51 12.46 19.18 -1.09
C LEU A 51 12.27 20.03 -2.36
N SER A 52 12.98 19.71 -3.45
CA SER A 52 12.99 20.55 -4.65
C SER A 52 11.88 20.22 -5.65
N ILE A 53 11.22 19.04 -5.51
CA ILE A 53 10.13 18.62 -6.39
C ILE A 53 8.82 18.53 -5.63
N THR A 54 8.70 17.63 -4.63
CA THR A 54 7.44 17.39 -3.91
C THR A 54 6.97 18.64 -3.18
N GLU A 55 7.82 19.24 -2.33
CA GLU A 55 7.44 20.43 -1.58
C GLU A 55 7.26 21.65 -2.50
N ALA A 56 8.07 21.79 -3.55
CA ALA A 56 7.90 22.84 -4.55
C ALA A 56 6.58 22.71 -5.32
N PHE A 57 6.16 21.49 -5.65
CA PHE A 57 4.89 21.23 -6.29
C PHE A 57 3.71 21.63 -5.41
N LEU A 58 3.72 21.22 -4.14
CA LEU A 58 2.69 21.60 -3.16
C LEU A 58 2.61 23.11 -2.96
N LEU A 59 3.77 23.79 -2.96
CA LEU A 59 3.86 25.24 -2.83
C LEU A 59 3.25 25.98 -4.03
N GLU A 60 3.28 25.41 -5.23
CA GLU A 60 2.79 26.01 -6.49
C GLU A 60 1.41 25.45 -6.92
N SER A 61 0.73 24.72 -6.04
CA SER A 61 -0.59 24.16 -6.33
C SER A 61 -1.71 25.11 -5.94
N TYR A 62 -2.59 25.44 -6.89
CA TYR A 62 -3.69 26.41 -6.71
C TYR A 62 -5.05 25.87 -7.16
N ASN A 63 -5.14 25.12 -8.25
CA ASN A 63 -6.43 24.78 -8.85
C ASN A 63 -6.69 23.30 -9.08
N ARG A 64 -5.64 22.50 -9.35
CA ARG A 64 -5.79 21.07 -9.58
C ARG A 64 -5.97 20.31 -8.29
N ASN A 65 -6.67 19.21 -8.35
CA ASN A 65 -6.72 18.29 -7.24
C ASN A 65 -5.40 17.52 -7.10
N ILE A 66 -5.04 17.18 -5.88
CA ILE A 66 -3.73 16.61 -5.55
C ILE A 66 -3.94 15.34 -4.73
N ILE A 67 -3.22 14.29 -5.10
CA ILE A 67 -3.04 13.09 -4.27
C ILE A 67 -1.54 13.02 -3.99
N THR A 68 -1.13 13.08 -2.73
CA THR A 68 0.28 13.09 -2.37
C THR A 68 0.59 11.92 -1.45
N SER A 69 1.41 10.97 -1.94
CA SER A 69 2.00 9.95 -1.08
C SER A 69 3.18 10.54 -0.32
N VAL A 70 3.18 10.42 0.99
CA VAL A 70 4.24 10.94 1.86
C VAL A 70 4.68 9.91 2.91
N THR A 71 5.98 9.84 3.13
CA THR A 71 6.56 9.02 4.21
C THR A 71 6.92 9.88 5.45
N LYS A 72 6.75 11.20 5.34
CA LYS A 72 7.15 12.16 6.37
C LYS A 72 5.97 13.03 6.78
N ARG A 73 5.38 12.73 7.91
CA ARG A 73 4.24 13.47 8.48
C ARG A 73 4.44 15.00 8.51
N ARG A 74 5.67 15.47 8.67
CA ARG A 74 6.00 16.90 8.64
C ARG A 74 5.56 17.62 7.37
N ILE A 75 5.45 16.92 6.22
CA ILE A 75 4.98 17.51 4.96
C ILE A 75 3.49 17.81 5.08
N VAL A 76 2.70 16.87 5.60
CA VAL A 76 1.27 17.08 5.86
C VAL A 76 1.10 18.31 6.77
N ASN A 77 1.76 18.33 7.92
CA ASN A 77 1.65 19.42 8.89
C ASN A 77 2.05 20.78 8.32
N LYS A 78 3.01 20.81 7.39
CA LYS A 78 3.46 22.06 6.75
C LYS A 78 2.47 22.60 5.72
N TYR A 79 1.89 21.73 4.90
CA TYR A 79 1.11 22.14 3.74
C TYR A 79 -0.41 22.08 3.96
N PHE A 80 -0.88 21.43 5.01
CA PHE A 80 -2.29 21.26 5.31
C PHE A 80 -3.01 22.64 5.36
N SER A 81 -2.59 23.52 6.27
CA SER A 81 -3.19 24.84 6.43
C SER A 81 -3.03 25.74 5.20
N LEU A 82 -1.89 25.66 4.50
CA LEU A 82 -1.68 26.40 3.25
C LEU A 82 -2.70 26.03 2.18
N LEU A 83 -3.02 24.74 2.07
CA LEU A 83 -3.99 24.27 1.08
C LEU A 83 -5.41 24.66 1.49
N GLU A 84 -5.74 24.61 2.79
CA GLU A 84 -7.03 25.14 3.28
C GLU A 84 -7.19 26.64 3.01
N GLU A 85 -6.14 27.46 3.24
CA GLU A 85 -6.12 28.90 2.89
C GLU A 85 -6.35 29.16 1.39
N ARG A 86 -6.13 28.13 0.54
CA ARG A 86 -6.38 28.15 -0.90
C ARG A 86 -7.70 27.51 -1.30
N ASP A 87 -8.63 27.34 -0.36
CA ASP A 87 -9.95 26.74 -0.55
C ASP A 87 -9.92 25.24 -0.95
N TYR A 88 -8.85 24.51 -0.63
CA TYR A 88 -8.87 23.06 -0.72
C TYR A 88 -9.59 22.45 0.49
N LYS A 89 -10.44 21.47 0.24
CA LYS A 89 -10.88 20.55 1.28
C LYS A 89 -9.80 19.47 1.42
N VAL A 90 -9.04 19.54 2.51
CA VAL A 90 -7.87 18.69 2.71
C VAL A 90 -8.26 17.41 3.42
N TRP A 91 -7.92 16.29 2.83
CA TRP A 91 -8.01 14.96 3.40
C TRP A 91 -6.64 14.45 3.79
N ASP A 92 -6.58 13.84 4.95
CA ASP A 92 -5.39 13.25 5.54
C ASP A 92 -5.70 11.80 5.91
N LEU A 93 -5.24 10.87 5.06
CA LEU A 93 -5.38 9.43 5.22
C LEU A 93 -4.05 8.88 5.73
N ASP A 94 -3.99 8.54 6.99
CA ASP A 94 -2.78 7.99 7.61
C ASP A 94 -2.93 6.48 7.81
N PHE A 95 -2.21 5.68 7.01
CA PHE A 95 -2.21 4.22 7.12
C PHE A 95 -1.36 3.70 8.28
N VAL A 96 -0.46 4.53 8.81
CA VAL A 96 0.44 4.16 9.91
C VAL A 96 -0.21 4.44 11.25
N HIS A 97 -0.81 5.60 11.37
CA HIS A 97 -1.47 6.12 12.57
C HIS A 97 -2.82 6.72 12.20
N PRO A 98 -3.85 5.88 11.98
CA PRO A 98 -5.17 6.34 11.52
C PRO A 98 -5.79 7.44 12.40
N GLU A 99 -5.47 7.45 13.71
CA GLU A 99 -5.89 8.47 14.67
C GLU A 99 -5.36 9.88 14.38
N ASN A 100 -4.28 9.99 13.61
CA ASN A 100 -3.73 11.28 13.19
C ASN A 100 -4.38 11.83 11.92
N GLY A 101 -5.13 10.98 11.20
CA GLY A 101 -5.86 11.33 10.00
C GLY A 101 -7.21 11.98 10.28
N ASN A 102 -7.87 12.48 9.24
CA ASN A 102 -9.22 13.03 9.31
C ASN A 102 -10.22 12.28 8.42
N ILE A 103 -9.79 11.22 7.76
CA ILE A 103 -10.61 10.42 6.86
C ILE A 103 -10.21 8.95 6.91
N GLY A 104 -11.20 8.05 6.84
CA GLY A 104 -11.03 6.61 6.75
C GLY A 104 -11.17 6.08 5.33
N TYR A 105 -10.78 4.82 5.15
CA TYR A 105 -10.93 4.06 3.92
C TYR A 105 -11.36 2.64 4.26
N ASP A 106 -12.46 2.19 3.67
CA ASP A 106 -12.92 0.81 3.76
C ASP A 106 -12.97 0.21 2.35
N PRO A 107 -12.28 -0.91 2.07
CA PRO A 107 -12.29 -1.52 0.75
C PRO A 107 -13.68 -1.95 0.27
N LEU A 108 -14.59 -2.30 1.20
CA LEU A 108 -15.94 -2.74 0.84
C LEU A 108 -16.76 -1.63 0.18
N ASP A 109 -16.50 -0.37 0.50
CA ASP A 109 -17.20 0.79 -0.08
C ASP A 109 -17.01 0.89 -1.60
N PHE A 110 -16.00 0.22 -2.17
CA PHE A 110 -15.62 0.29 -3.58
C PHE A 110 -15.89 -0.99 -4.37
N ILE A 111 -16.54 -1.98 -3.74
CA ILE A 111 -16.94 -3.22 -4.41
C ILE A 111 -18.26 -3.01 -5.15
N LYS A 112 -18.22 -3.11 -6.48
CA LYS A 112 -19.37 -2.95 -7.38
C LYS A 112 -19.63 -4.18 -8.26
N SER A 113 -18.71 -5.14 -8.25
CA SER A 113 -18.77 -6.35 -9.08
C SER A 113 -18.11 -7.54 -8.38
N TYR A 114 -18.38 -8.74 -8.88
CA TYR A 114 -17.68 -9.95 -8.43
C TYR A 114 -16.16 -9.88 -8.66
N GLN A 115 -15.75 -9.20 -9.72
CA GLN A 115 -14.33 -8.99 -10.02
C GLN A 115 -13.65 -8.11 -8.97
N ASP A 116 -14.37 -7.12 -8.39
CA ASP A 116 -13.84 -6.30 -7.31
C ASP A 116 -13.65 -7.11 -6.02
N ILE A 117 -14.58 -8.04 -5.73
CA ILE A 117 -14.42 -8.97 -4.60
C ILE A 117 -13.14 -9.79 -4.76
N VAL A 118 -12.95 -10.39 -5.94
CA VAL A 118 -11.75 -11.17 -6.24
C VAL A 118 -10.49 -10.30 -6.18
N PHE A 119 -10.56 -9.07 -6.70
CA PHE A 119 -9.44 -8.13 -6.68
C PHE A 119 -9.01 -7.80 -5.25
N VAL A 120 -9.96 -7.46 -4.35
CA VAL A 120 -9.67 -7.18 -2.93
C VAL A 120 -9.08 -8.41 -2.25
N ALA A 121 -9.73 -9.56 -2.38
CA ALA A 121 -9.28 -10.81 -1.77
C ALA A 121 -7.86 -11.20 -2.23
N LYS A 122 -7.62 -11.18 -3.54
CA LYS A 122 -6.33 -11.55 -4.13
C LYS A 122 -5.22 -10.56 -3.75
N SER A 123 -5.51 -9.26 -3.76
CA SER A 123 -4.52 -8.22 -3.40
C SER A 123 -3.99 -8.42 -1.98
N ILE A 124 -4.83 -8.86 -1.05
CA ILE A 124 -4.45 -9.10 0.34
C ILE A 124 -3.73 -10.44 0.49
N VAL A 125 -4.25 -11.52 -0.08
CA VAL A 125 -3.66 -12.86 0.03
C VAL A 125 -2.26 -12.91 -0.59
N THR A 126 -2.06 -12.25 -1.73
CA THR A 126 -0.75 -12.27 -2.43
C THR A 126 0.21 -11.17 -1.99
N ALA A 127 -0.17 -10.38 -1.02
CA ALA A 127 0.50 -9.16 -0.59
C ALA A 127 1.98 -9.32 -0.22
N ASN A 128 2.31 -10.35 0.50
CA ASN A 128 3.63 -10.54 1.13
C ASN A 128 4.58 -11.45 0.35
N LYS A 129 4.19 -11.88 -0.86
CA LYS A 129 5.03 -12.80 -1.65
C LYS A 129 6.11 -12.07 -2.41
N LYS A 130 7.37 -12.41 -2.13
CA LYS A 130 8.51 -12.03 -2.96
C LYS A 130 8.42 -12.79 -4.29
N LYS A 131 8.54 -12.10 -5.42
CA LYS A 131 8.56 -12.71 -6.78
C LYS A 131 9.67 -13.76 -6.97
N GLU A 132 10.71 -13.76 -6.14
CA GLU A 132 11.86 -14.68 -6.24
C GLU A 132 11.55 -16.11 -5.77
N ASN A 133 10.48 -16.33 -5.01
CA ASN A 133 10.07 -17.66 -4.55
C ASN A 133 8.91 -18.25 -5.39
N SER A 134 8.96 -18.09 -6.71
CA SER A 134 7.90 -18.51 -7.63
C SER A 134 7.66 -20.02 -7.76
N ASN A 135 8.34 -20.86 -6.97
CA ASN A 135 8.12 -22.31 -6.95
C ASN A 135 7.01 -22.75 -5.98
N ALA A 136 6.39 -21.83 -5.24
CA ALA A 136 5.24 -22.16 -4.41
C ALA A 136 4.02 -22.47 -5.28
N ASP A 137 3.32 -23.57 -4.98
CA ASP A 137 2.11 -23.97 -5.70
C ASP A 137 1.04 -22.85 -5.62
N PRO A 138 0.57 -22.30 -6.74
CA PRO A 138 -0.47 -21.27 -6.79
C PRO A 138 -1.77 -21.68 -6.10
N PHE A 139 -2.01 -22.97 -5.95
CA PHE A 139 -3.20 -23.53 -5.32
C PHE A 139 -3.53 -22.89 -3.97
N TRP A 140 -2.53 -22.71 -3.10
CA TRP A 140 -2.74 -22.19 -1.75
C TRP A 140 -3.31 -20.76 -1.75
N ASP A 141 -2.81 -19.92 -2.65
CA ASP A 141 -3.28 -18.55 -2.79
C ASP A 141 -4.65 -18.46 -3.43
N GLU A 142 -4.88 -19.28 -4.46
CA GLU A 142 -6.16 -19.32 -5.15
C GLU A 142 -7.26 -19.83 -4.22
N ALA A 143 -6.97 -20.88 -3.44
CA ALA A 143 -7.91 -21.42 -2.46
C ALA A 143 -8.19 -20.44 -1.31
N ALA A 144 -7.14 -19.78 -0.78
CA ALA A 144 -7.29 -18.74 0.26
C ALA A 144 -8.05 -17.52 -0.28
N THR A 145 -7.78 -17.10 -1.53
CA THR A 145 -8.52 -16.02 -2.20
C THR A 145 -10.00 -16.38 -2.35
N SER A 146 -10.31 -17.61 -2.74
CA SER A 146 -11.68 -18.10 -2.89
C SER A 146 -12.41 -18.09 -1.53
N LEU A 147 -11.78 -18.59 -0.47
CA LEU A 147 -12.35 -18.55 0.88
C LEU A 147 -12.62 -17.11 1.33
N PHE A 148 -11.66 -16.21 1.11
CA PHE A 148 -11.83 -14.81 1.47
C PHE A 148 -12.94 -14.13 0.66
N ALA A 149 -13.03 -14.41 -0.64
CA ALA A 149 -14.11 -13.92 -1.50
C ALA A 149 -15.49 -14.42 -1.04
N ALA A 150 -15.59 -15.65 -0.51
CA ALA A 150 -16.82 -16.16 0.08
C ALA A 150 -17.28 -15.32 1.27
N PHE A 151 -16.36 -15.00 2.20
CA PHE A 151 -16.68 -14.19 3.38
C PHE A 151 -17.04 -12.74 3.01
N ILE A 152 -16.27 -12.09 2.13
CA ILE A 152 -16.59 -10.74 1.64
C ILE A 152 -18.00 -10.74 1.02
N SER A 153 -18.30 -11.70 0.15
CA SER A 153 -19.61 -11.79 -0.50
C SER A 153 -20.74 -12.03 0.49
N TYR A 154 -20.51 -12.88 1.49
CA TYR A 154 -21.48 -13.16 2.54
C TYR A 154 -21.82 -11.89 3.34
N VAL A 155 -20.80 -11.15 3.79
CA VAL A 155 -20.97 -9.90 4.57
C VAL A 155 -21.74 -8.86 3.76
N LEU A 156 -21.37 -8.65 2.48
CA LEU A 156 -22.06 -7.72 1.57
C LEU A 156 -23.54 -8.06 1.37
N MET A 157 -23.93 -9.35 1.47
CA MET A 157 -25.33 -9.76 1.29
C MET A 157 -26.14 -9.74 2.58
N LYS A 158 -25.52 -9.93 3.73
CA LYS A 158 -26.24 -10.15 5.00
C LYS A 158 -26.24 -8.92 5.92
N LYS A 159 -25.37 -7.94 5.71
CA LYS A 159 -25.29 -6.71 6.51
C LYS A 159 -25.88 -5.53 5.74
N ASP A 160 -26.65 -4.69 6.42
CA ASP A 160 -27.21 -3.47 5.86
C ASP A 160 -26.13 -2.38 5.67
N ASP A 161 -25.17 -2.30 6.60
CA ASP A 161 -24.01 -1.40 6.54
C ASP A 161 -22.72 -2.23 6.72
N PRO A 162 -22.29 -2.92 5.65
CA PRO A 162 -21.15 -3.83 5.73
C PRO A 162 -19.84 -3.06 5.85
N SER A 163 -18.98 -3.47 6.77
CA SER A 163 -17.62 -3.00 6.92
C SER A 163 -16.62 -4.14 6.77
N PHE A 164 -15.41 -3.80 6.36
CA PHE A 164 -14.33 -4.79 6.25
C PHE A 164 -14.01 -5.46 7.60
N ILE A 165 -14.33 -4.79 8.72
CA ILE A 165 -14.25 -5.39 10.06
C ILE A 165 -15.15 -6.61 10.19
N ASP A 166 -16.37 -6.56 9.66
CA ASP A 166 -17.29 -7.69 9.72
C ASP A 166 -16.71 -8.93 9.03
N VAL A 167 -15.98 -8.72 7.94
CA VAL A 167 -15.28 -9.80 7.24
C VAL A 167 -14.14 -10.35 8.08
N LEU A 168 -13.34 -9.49 8.71
CA LEU A 168 -12.24 -9.90 9.58
C LEU A 168 -12.75 -10.65 10.80
N GLU A 169 -13.83 -10.18 11.44
CA GLU A 169 -14.47 -10.86 12.56
C GLU A 169 -15.02 -12.23 12.17
N MET A 170 -15.58 -12.35 10.97
CA MET A 170 -16.08 -13.61 10.46
C MET A 170 -14.95 -14.63 10.26
N ILE A 171 -13.78 -14.17 9.80
CA ILE A 171 -12.59 -15.01 9.63
C ILE A 171 -12.03 -15.40 11.01
N ASP A 172 -11.92 -14.44 11.94
CA ASP A 172 -11.41 -14.69 13.30
C ASP A 172 -12.25 -15.74 14.05
N LYS A 173 -13.58 -15.80 13.77
CA LYS A 173 -14.53 -16.74 14.39
C LYS A 173 -14.66 -18.09 13.66
N LEU A 174 -13.98 -18.29 12.50
CA LEU A 174 -14.07 -19.56 11.78
C LEU A 174 -13.47 -20.69 12.64
N SER A 175 -14.26 -21.71 12.89
CA SER A 175 -13.86 -22.91 13.63
C SER A 175 -14.21 -24.19 12.87
N PHE A 176 -13.42 -25.22 13.11
CA PHE A 176 -13.55 -26.54 12.51
C PHE A 176 -13.94 -27.56 13.59
N GLU A 177 -14.85 -28.51 13.25
CA GLU A 177 -15.16 -29.66 14.09
C GLU A 177 -14.20 -30.79 13.80
N ASP A 178 -13.58 -31.37 14.85
CA ASP A 178 -12.45 -32.31 14.74
C ASP A 178 -12.80 -33.75 14.32
N ASP A 179 -14.08 -34.12 14.16
CA ASP A 179 -14.49 -35.53 14.25
C ASP A 179 -15.00 -36.18 12.95
N THR A 180 -14.76 -35.61 11.78
CA THR A 180 -15.33 -36.18 10.53
C THR A 180 -14.34 -36.15 9.36
N SER A 181 -14.45 -37.15 8.47
CA SER A 181 -13.76 -37.17 7.18
C SER A 181 -14.12 -35.99 6.26
N GLU A 182 -15.20 -35.29 6.58
CA GLU A 182 -15.68 -34.10 5.90
C GLU A 182 -15.49 -32.87 6.81
N ILE A 183 -15.10 -31.73 6.21
CA ILE A 183 -15.02 -30.47 6.94
C ILE A 183 -16.40 -30.09 7.44
N LYS A 184 -16.51 -29.84 8.73
CA LYS A 184 -17.65 -29.15 9.32
C LYS A 184 -17.17 -27.87 9.97
N THR A 185 -17.93 -26.79 9.80
CA THR A 185 -17.60 -25.48 10.33
C THR A 185 -18.83 -24.84 10.97
N ASN A 186 -18.57 -23.86 11.84
CA ASN A 186 -19.63 -23.06 12.44
C ASN A 186 -20.41 -22.21 11.42
N TYR A 187 -19.93 -22.05 10.17
CA TYR A 187 -20.60 -21.27 9.12
C TYR A 187 -21.35 -22.12 8.09
N ASP A 188 -21.35 -23.44 8.21
CA ASP A 188 -22.00 -24.32 7.22
C ASP A 188 -23.49 -24.01 7.08
N TYR A 189 -24.20 -23.75 8.16
CA TYR A 189 -25.61 -23.39 8.15
C TYR A 189 -25.84 -22.06 7.41
N ASN A 190 -25.00 -21.08 7.65
CA ASN A 190 -25.09 -19.75 7.05
C ASN A 190 -24.99 -19.81 5.51
N PHE A 191 -24.03 -20.60 5.01
CA PHE A 191 -23.84 -20.77 3.57
C PHE A 191 -24.88 -21.72 2.94
N LEU A 192 -25.39 -22.70 3.69
CA LEU A 192 -26.49 -23.56 3.26
C LEU A 192 -27.76 -22.75 3.02
N GLU A 193 -28.09 -21.81 3.89
CA GLU A 193 -29.22 -20.90 3.71
C GLU A 193 -29.14 -20.13 2.38
N LEU A 194 -27.95 -19.61 2.07
CA LEU A 194 -27.71 -18.94 0.78
C LEU A 194 -27.80 -19.90 -0.41
N GLU A 195 -27.32 -21.13 -0.26
CA GLU A 195 -27.39 -22.17 -1.28
C GLU A 195 -28.82 -22.56 -1.61
N ILE A 196 -29.68 -22.72 -0.60
CA ILE A 196 -31.10 -23.00 -0.78
C ILE A 196 -31.78 -21.86 -1.53
N ALA A 197 -31.43 -20.62 -1.22
CA ALA A 197 -31.98 -19.45 -1.91
C ALA A 197 -31.49 -19.34 -3.37
N ASN A 198 -30.21 -19.60 -3.61
CA ASN A 198 -29.58 -19.60 -4.94
C ASN A 198 -28.28 -20.42 -4.93
N SER A 199 -28.31 -21.61 -5.53
CA SER A 199 -27.16 -22.53 -5.57
C SER A 199 -25.97 -22.02 -6.38
N PHE A 200 -26.17 -21.02 -7.26
CA PHE A 200 -25.13 -20.37 -8.06
C PHE A 200 -24.69 -19.02 -7.50
N ASN A 201 -25.07 -18.71 -6.27
CA ASN A 201 -24.61 -17.51 -5.58
C ASN A 201 -23.09 -17.52 -5.45
N PHE A 202 -22.44 -16.38 -5.71
CA PHE A 202 -20.98 -16.28 -5.75
C PHE A 202 -20.32 -16.65 -4.40
N ALA A 203 -20.92 -16.25 -3.26
CA ALA A 203 -20.44 -16.66 -1.93
C ALA A 203 -20.50 -18.17 -1.75
N THR A 204 -21.63 -18.80 -2.14
CA THR A 204 -21.85 -20.23 -2.02
C THR A 204 -20.89 -21.04 -2.91
N VAL A 205 -20.65 -20.60 -4.14
CA VAL A 205 -19.74 -21.29 -5.07
C VAL A 205 -18.31 -21.31 -4.50
N ASN A 206 -17.84 -20.17 -4.01
CA ASN A 206 -16.51 -20.04 -3.39
C ASN A 206 -16.41 -20.84 -2.08
N TRP A 207 -17.45 -20.79 -1.24
CA TRP A 207 -17.53 -21.60 -0.02
C TRP A 207 -17.49 -23.10 -0.30
N LYS A 208 -18.26 -23.58 -1.28
CA LYS A 208 -18.26 -25.01 -1.67
C LYS A 208 -16.90 -25.47 -2.15
N SER A 209 -16.14 -24.62 -2.83
CA SER A 209 -14.78 -24.95 -3.27
C SER A 209 -13.88 -25.24 -2.07
N PHE A 210 -13.99 -24.44 -1.01
CA PHE A 210 -13.28 -24.68 0.25
C PHE A 210 -13.80 -25.92 0.98
N ARG A 211 -15.11 -26.10 1.11
CA ARG A 211 -15.74 -27.23 1.81
C ARG A 211 -15.43 -28.60 1.22
N ARG A 212 -15.07 -28.67 -0.05
CA ARG A 212 -14.69 -29.93 -0.74
C ARG A 212 -13.26 -30.35 -0.50
N LEU A 213 -12.46 -29.51 0.15
CA LEU A 213 -11.07 -29.84 0.44
C LEU A 213 -11.02 -30.87 1.60
N PRO A 214 -10.02 -31.77 1.64
CA PRO A 214 -9.71 -32.55 2.84
C PRO A 214 -9.44 -31.63 4.03
N ILE A 215 -9.80 -32.04 5.25
CA ILE A 215 -9.71 -31.20 6.44
C ILE A 215 -8.31 -30.62 6.67
N LYS A 216 -7.25 -31.42 6.49
CA LYS A 216 -5.86 -30.94 6.58
C LYS A 216 -5.55 -29.83 5.55
N THR A 217 -5.99 -30.01 4.32
CA THR A 217 -5.81 -29.03 3.24
C THR A 217 -6.59 -27.74 3.55
N ALA A 218 -7.83 -27.85 4.00
CA ALA A 218 -8.63 -26.68 4.38
C ALA A 218 -8.03 -25.90 5.56
N SER A 219 -7.50 -26.61 6.57
CA SER A 219 -6.80 -25.97 7.68
C SER A 219 -5.55 -25.20 7.21
N CYS A 220 -4.78 -25.76 6.25
CA CYS A 220 -3.64 -25.06 5.64
C CYS A 220 -4.09 -23.84 4.82
N VAL A 221 -5.16 -23.95 4.03
CA VAL A 221 -5.74 -22.82 3.27
C VAL A 221 -6.18 -21.71 4.21
N PHE A 222 -6.87 -22.07 5.31
CA PHE A 222 -7.26 -21.11 6.34
C PHE A 222 -6.04 -20.48 7.02
N GLY A 223 -5.00 -21.27 7.34
CA GLY A 223 -3.73 -20.77 7.88
C GLY A 223 -3.07 -19.75 6.94
N THR A 224 -3.09 -20.00 5.62
CA THR A 224 -2.58 -19.07 4.60
C THR A 224 -3.35 -17.75 4.64
N LEU A 225 -4.69 -17.81 4.66
CA LEU A 225 -5.53 -16.63 4.75
C LEU A 225 -5.29 -15.84 6.05
N ASN A 226 -5.28 -16.55 7.18
CA ASN A 226 -5.11 -15.94 8.51
C ASN A 226 -3.74 -15.24 8.64
N THR A 227 -2.69 -15.87 8.11
CA THR A 227 -1.35 -15.27 8.06
C THR A 227 -1.34 -13.99 7.22
N ALA A 228 -1.95 -14.03 6.03
CA ALA A 228 -2.01 -12.85 5.16
C ALA A 228 -2.74 -11.68 5.82
N ILE A 229 -3.85 -11.96 6.51
CA ILE A 229 -4.66 -10.97 7.23
C ILE A 229 -3.94 -10.42 8.46
N GLY A 230 -3.38 -11.30 9.30
CA GLY A 230 -2.72 -10.93 10.55
C GLY A 230 -1.55 -9.97 10.37
N TYR A 231 -0.81 -10.10 9.27
CA TYR A 231 0.30 -9.18 8.96
C TYR A 231 -0.16 -7.78 8.53
N VAL A 232 -1.34 -7.65 7.93
CA VAL A 232 -1.82 -6.38 7.35
C VAL A 232 -2.73 -5.63 8.33
N PHE A 233 -3.70 -6.32 8.93
CA PHE A 233 -4.79 -5.67 9.68
C PHE A 233 -4.55 -5.67 11.18
N THR A 234 -3.59 -4.84 11.61
CA THR A 234 -3.36 -4.57 13.03
C THR A 234 -4.58 -3.87 13.66
N PRO A 235 -4.74 -3.93 15.01
CA PRO A 235 -5.82 -3.23 15.70
C PRO A 235 -5.88 -1.73 15.36
N GLU A 236 -4.72 -1.08 15.19
CA GLU A 236 -4.64 0.34 14.81
C GLU A 236 -5.22 0.56 13.41
N LEU A 237 -4.87 -0.27 12.43
CA LEU A 237 -5.39 -0.14 11.07
C LEU A 237 -6.90 -0.40 11.01
N ARG A 238 -7.41 -1.32 11.83
CA ARG A 238 -8.86 -1.62 11.93
C ARG A 238 -9.67 -0.39 12.36
N ARG A 239 -9.07 0.58 13.09
CA ARG A 239 -9.74 1.85 13.47
C ARG A 239 -10.13 2.68 12.24
N MET A 240 -9.37 2.59 11.15
CA MET A 240 -9.64 3.30 9.90
C MET A 240 -11.01 2.94 9.31
N PHE A 241 -11.42 1.67 9.40
CA PHE A 241 -12.70 1.20 8.87
C PHE A 241 -13.92 1.72 9.67
N LYS A 242 -13.71 2.08 10.94
CA LYS A 242 -14.76 2.61 11.85
C LYS A 242 -14.89 4.14 11.82
N MET A 243 -14.05 4.83 11.06
CA MET A 243 -14.14 6.30 10.98
C MET A 243 -15.46 6.72 10.32
N GLU A 244 -16.16 7.70 10.92
CA GLU A 244 -17.41 8.24 10.38
C GLU A 244 -17.22 8.89 9.02
N ASN A 245 -16.11 9.61 8.84
CA ASN A 245 -15.75 10.23 7.57
C ASN A 245 -14.94 9.26 6.73
N LYS A 246 -15.54 8.70 5.68
CA LYS A 246 -14.85 7.84 4.72
C LYS A 246 -14.55 8.57 3.42
N ILE A 247 -13.50 8.16 2.73
CA ILE A 247 -13.08 8.74 1.45
C ILE A 247 -14.15 8.50 0.38
N SER A 248 -14.34 9.51 -0.49
CA SER A 248 -15.19 9.42 -1.66
C SER A 248 -14.40 9.89 -2.89
N PHE A 249 -14.11 8.97 -3.80
CA PHE A 249 -13.39 9.32 -5.03
C PHE A 249 -14.22 10.20 -5.95
N GLU A 250 -15.54 10.13 -5.88
CA GLU A 250 -16.44 11.05 -6.58
C GLU A 250 -16.25 12.48 -6.08
N LYS A 251 -16.23 12.70 -4.76
CA LYS A 251 -15.92 14.02 -4.19
C LYS A 251 -14.50 14.46 -4.54
N LEU A 252 -13.53 13.54 -4.62
CA LEU A 252 -12.17 13.84 -5.05
C LEU A 252 -12.13 14.32 -6.51
N ALA A 253 -12.98 13.79 -7.38
CA ALA A 253 -13.05 14.17 -8.78
C ALA A 253 -13.81 15.49 -9.02
N MET A 254 -14.85 15.76 -8.22
CA MET A 254 -15.78 16.89 -8.44
C MET A 254 -15.40 18.16 -7.67
N GLU A 255 -14.87 18.04 -6.46
CA GLU A 255 -14.58 19.16 -5.58
C GLU A 255 -13.08 19.49 -5.59
N LYS A 256 -12.75 20.72 -5.18
CA LYS A 256 -11.35 21.13 -5.01
C LYS A 256 -10.77 20.48 -3.76
N ARG A 257 -9.95 19.42 -3.95
CA ARG A 257 -9.44 18.60 -2.87
C ARG A 257 -7.95 18.34 -2.97
N ALA A 258 -7.35 18.19 -1.80
CA ALA A 258 -6.02 17.64 -1.62
C ALA A 258 -6.10 16.43 -0.69
N LEU A 259 -5.54 15.31 -1.12
CA LEU A 259 -5.44 14.08 -0.35
C LEU A 259 -3.98 13.80 -0.02
N PHE A 260 -3.64 13.79 1.25
CA PHE A 260 -2.39 13.25 1.73
C PHE A 260 -2.58 11.78 2.11
N VAL A 261 -1.65 10.94 1.67
CA VAL A 261 -1.62 9.52 2.00
C VAL A 261 -0.31 9.24 2.72
N THR A 262 -0.37 9.10 4.04
CA THR A 262 0.81 8.82 4.87
C THR A 262 1.09 7.32 4.89
N THR A 263 2.33 6.96 4.54
CA THR A 263 2.83 5.58 4.47
C THR A 263 4.11 5.43 5.28
N SER A 264 4.48 4.19 5.63
CA SER A 264 5.71 3.91 6.36
C SER A 264 6.76 3.26 5.46
N PRO A 265 7.98 3.79 5.40
CA PRO A 265 9.07 3.12 4.68
C PRO A 265 9.65 1.93 5.46
N VAL A 266 9.35 1.81 6.75
CA VAL A 266 9.89 0.77 7.65
C VAL A 266 8.88 -0.34 7.97
N ASN A 267 7.61 -0.19 7.56
CA ASN A 267 6.59 -1.21 7.72
C ASN A 267 6.08 -1.69 6.35
N PRO A 268 6.74 -2.66 5.72
CA PRO A 268 6.39 -3.12 4.38
C PRO A 268 5.07 -3.92 4.35
N SER A 269 4.57 -4.42 5.48
CA SER A 269 3.34 -5.22 5.54
C SER A 269 2.11 -4.44 5.07
N LEU A 270 2.11 -3.11 5.23
CA LEU A 270 1.01 -2.24 4.79
C LEU A 270 1.04 -1.93 3.28
N ASN A 271 2.16 -2.16 2.60
CA ASN A 271 2.34 -1.72 1.21
C ASN A 271 1.31 -2.31 0.25
N SER A 272 0.92 -3.56 0.45
CA SER A 272 -0.10 -4.20 -0.38
C SER A 272 -1.47 -3.56 -0.24
N PHE A 273 -1.87 -3.26 0.98
CA PHE A 273 -3.12 -2.60 1.27
C PHE A 273 -3.14 -1.16 0.73
N ILE A 274 -2.04 -0.43 0.90
CA ILE A 274 -1.85 0.91 0.34
C ILE A 274 -1.89 0.89 -1.19
N ASN A 275 -1.24 -0.10 -1.81
CA ASN A 275 -1.22 -0.21 -3.27
C ASN A 275 -2.56 -0.65 -3.86
N MET A 276 -3.32 -1.47 -3.13
CA MET A 276 -4.72 -1.76 -3.45
C MET A 276 -5.55 -0.48 -3.40
N PHE A 277 -5.36 0.35 -2.39
CA PHE A 277 -6.01 1.67 -2.29
C PHE A 277 -5.69 2.56 -3.50
N TYR A 278 -4.41 2.63 -3.94
CA TYR A 278 -4.06 3.38 -5.15
C TYR A 278 -4.70 2.78 -6.41
N ALA A 279 -4.78 1.47 -6.52
CA ALA A 279 -5.47 0.83 -7.65
C ALA A 279 -6.98 1.14 -7.64
N HIS A 280 -7.62 1.19 -6.47
CA HIS A 280 -9.01 1.63 -6.35
C HIS A 280 -9.16 3.10 -6.78
N ILE A 281 -8.30 4.01 -6.34
CA ILE A 281 -8.34 5.41 -6.79
C ILE A 281 -8.28 5.50 -8.31
N PHE A 282 -7.31 4.85 -8.94
CA PHE A 282 -7.13 4.96 -10.40
C PHE A 282 -8.28 4.35 -11.17
N LYS A 283 -8.80 3.19 -10.72
CA LYS A 283 -9.97 2.56 -11.30
C LYS A 283 -11.20 3.47 -11.20
N GLU A 284 -11.51 3.96 -9.99
CA GLU A 284 -12.67 4.81 -9.76
C GLU A 284 -12.59 6.13 -10.53
N LEU A 285 -11.43 6.80 -10.53
CA LEU A 285 -11.24 8.04 -11.28
C LEU A 285 -11.39 7.81 -12.79
N PHE A 286 -10.92 6.66 -13.31
CA PHE A 286 -11.14 6.27 -14.70
C PHE A 286 -12.64 6.13 -15.00
N GLU A 287 -13.37 5.36 -14.19
CA GLU A 287 -14.82 5.13 -14.36
C GLU A 287 -15.62 6.44 -14.23
N ILE A 288 -15.25 7.32 -13.28
CA ILE A 288 -15.89 8.63 -13.12
C ILE A 288 -15.65 9.48 -14.38
N GLY A 289 -14.42 9.48 -14.90
CA GLY A 289 -14.10 10.19 -16.14
C GLY A 289 -14.92 9.68 -17.32
N GLU A 290 -15.05 8.34 -17.50
CA GLU A 290 -15.86 7.75 -18.56
C GLU A 290 -17.34 8.18 -18.53
N ARG A 291 -17.88 8.44 -17.34
CA ARG A 291 -19.28 8.89 -17.17
C ARG A 291 -19.49 10.38 -17.44
N GLN A 292 -18.40 11.17 -17.59
CA GLN A 292 -18.51 12.60 -17.89
C GLN A 292 -18.61 12.87 -19.38
N ASP A 293 -19.25 13.97 -19.74
CA ASP A 293 -19.26 14.46 -21.12
C ASP A 293 -17.82 14.73 -21.59
N GLY A 294 -17.42 14.08 -22.67
CA GLY A 294 -16.05 14.15 -23.21
C GLY A 294 -15.05 13.20 -22.57
N GLY A 295 -15.47 12.33 -21.65
CA GLY A 295 -14.64 11.25 -21.09
C GLY A 295 -13.51 11.73 -20.16
N VAL A 296 -13.56 12.97 -19.65
CA VAL A 296 -12.50 13.62 -18.86
C VAL A 296 -13.02 14.00 -17.48
N LEU A 297 -12.20 13.89 -16.46
CA LEU A 297 -12.56 14.31 -15.11
C LEU A 297 -12.90 15.83 -15.07
N PRO A 298 -13.92 16.24 -14.29
CA PRO A 298 -14.31 17.63 -14.15
C PRO A 298 -13.20 18.55 -13.62
N ARG A 299 -12.29 17.97 -12.83
CA ARG A 299 -11.11 18.66 -12.31
C ARG A 299 -9.86 17.82 -12.60
N PRO A 300 -8.79 18.44 -13.15
CA PRO A 300 -7.54 17.71 -13.35
C PRO A 300 -6.95 17.28 -11.99
N ILE A 301 -6.44 16.05 -11.94
CA ILE A 301 -5.84 15.46 -10.74
C ILE A 301 -4.36 15.20 -10.98
N HIS A 302 -3.54 15.53 -9.98
CA HIS A 302 -2.12 15.18 -10.00
C HIS A 302 -1.77 14.24 -8.85
N PHE A 303 -1.21 13.08 -9.20
CA PHE A 303 -0.68 12.12 -8.25
C PHE A 303 0.82 12.34 -8.05
N LEU A 304 1.20 12.75 -6.87
CA LEU A 304 2.57 13.05 -6.47
C LEU A 304 3.06 11.94 -5.54
N ALA A 305 3.89 11.03 -6.07
CA ALA A 305 4.36 9.85 -5.36
C ALA A 305 5.83 10.01 -4.96
N ASP A 306 6.06 10.37 -3.70
CA ASP A 306 7.40 10.36 -3.10
C ASP A 306 7.80 8.92 -2.77
N ASP A 307 9.01 8.50 -3.12
CA ASP A 307 9.51 7.13 -2.95
C ASP A 307 8.60 6.04 -3.59
N PHE A 308 8.17 6.25 -4.86
CA PHE A 308 7.19 5.42 -5.57
C PHE A 308 7.57 3.94 -5.69
N ALA A 309 8.83 3.63 -5.94
CA ALA A 309 9.28 2.25 -6.16
C ALA A 309 9.75 1.56 -4.86
N THR A 310 8.99 1.71 -3.77
CA THR A 310 9.25 1.05 -2.48
C THR A 310 8.16 0.03 -2.16
N GLY A 311 8.57 -1.14 -1.71
CA GLY A 311 7.66 -2.20 -1.30
C GLY A 311 7.13 -3.05 -2.45
N CYS A 312 5.81 -3.12 -2.63
CA CYS A 312 5.15 -3.86 -3.71
C CYS A 312 4.61 -2.93 -4.81
N PRO A 313 4.40 -3.44 -6.06
CA PRO A 313 3.90 -2.63 -7.15
C PRO A 313 2.42 -2.25 -6.96
N VAL A 314 2.05 -1.05 -7.38
CA VAL A 314 0.63 -0.71 -7.56
C VAL A 314 0.08 -1.55 -8.73
N PRO A 315 -0.99 -2.35 -8.51
CA PRO A 315 -1.55 -3.20 -9.56
C PRO A 315 -1.93 -2.41 -10.81
N LEU A 316 -1.59 -2.93 -11.99
CA LEU A 316 -1.95 -2.36 -13.31
C LEU A 316 -1.47 -0.90 -13.55
N PHE A 317 -0.49 -0.41 -12.80
CA PHE A 317 -0.05 0.99 -12.91
C PHE A 317 0.50 1.35 -14.29
N ASP A 318 1.20 0.43 -14.94
CA ASP A 318 1.70 0.58 -16.31
C ASP A 318 0.57 0.77 -17.35
N GLN A 319 -0.59 0.14 -17.12
CA GLN A 319 -1.79 0.34 -17.92
C GLN A 319 -2.45 1.70 -17.61
N TYR A 320 -2.62 2.02 -16.32
CA TYR A 320 -3.23 3.28 -15.90
C TYR A 320 -2.45 4.51 -16.38
N ILE A 321 -1.11 4.53 -16.25
CA ILE A 321 -0.31 5.68 -16.66
C ILE A 321 -0.41 5.95 -18.17
N SER A 322 -0.69 4.92 -18.98
CA SER A 322 -0.84 5.04 -20.43
C SER A 322 -2.12 5.80 -20.84
N ILE A 323 -3.15 5.78 -19.98
CA ILE A 323 -4.46 6.41 -20.24
C ILE A 323 -4.72 7.67 -19.40
N PHE A 324 -3.87 7.98 -18.42
CA PHE A 324 -4.07 9.10 -17.49
C PHE A 324 -4.28 10.44 -18.19
N ARG A 325 -3.50 10.74 -19.22
CA ARG A 325 -3.62 12.00 -19.98
C ARG A 325 -5.03 12.23 -20.51
N GLU A 326 -5.66 11.19 -21.04
CA GLU A 326 -7.00 11.24 -21.60
C GLU A 326 -8.04 11.58 -20.53
N LYS A 327 -7.83 11.13 -19.29
CA LYS A 327 -8.73 11.38 -18.16
C LYS A 327 -8.45 12.68 -17.41
N GLY A 328 -7.45 13.45 -17.80
CA GLY A 328 -7.02 14.65 -17.05
C GLY A 328 -6.24 14.32 -15.78
N ILE A 329 -5.67 13.10 -15.70
CA ILE A 329 -4.79 12.67 -14.61
C ILE A 329 -3.34 12.84 -15.05
N SER A 330 -2.48 13.23 -14.13
CA SER A 330 -1.05 13.28 -14.32
C SER A 330 -0.32 12.81 -13.07
N VAL A 331 0.96 12.41 -13.21
CA VAL A 331 1.73 11.88 -12.09
C VAL A 331 3.12 12.49 -12.03
N THR A 332 3.65 12.63 -10.82
CA THR A 332 5.08 12.84 -10.58
C THR A 332 5.58 11.69 -9.73
N LEU A 333 6.45 10.88 -10.29
CA LEU A 333 7.03 9.70 -9.66
C LEU A 333 8.47 10.01 -9.25
N LEU A 334 8.78 9.87 -7.95
CA LEU A 334 10.14 10.04 -7.44
C LEU A 334 10.70 8.65 -7.11
N ILE A 335 11.81 8.29 -7.75
CA ILE A 335 12.50 7.00 -7.56
C ILE A 335 13.99 7.22 -7.34
N GLN A 336 14.68 6.20 -6.84
CA GLN A 336 16.12 6.30 -6.60
C GLN A 336 16.94 5.91 -7.84
N SER A 337 16.46 4.91 -8.60
CA SER A 337 17.07 4.45 -9.86
C SER A 337 16.03 3.79 -10.77
N GLU A 338 16.34 3.68 -12.07
CA GLU A 338 15.52 2.90 -13.02
C GLU A 338 15.58 1.40 -12.70
N SER A 339 16.72 0.93 -12.19
CA SER A 339 16.90 -0.47 -11.75
C SER A 339 15.95 -0.84 -10.63
N GLN A 340 15.72 0.07 -9.66
CA GLN A 340 14.73 -0.14 -8.59
C GLN A 340 13.31 -0.29 -9.17
N LEU A 341 12.94 0.54 -10.13
CA LEU A 341 11.63 0.43 -10.78
C LEU A 341 11.49 -0.88 -11.56
N SER A 342 12.56 -1.29 -12.26
CA SER A 342 12.59 -2.55 -13.03
C SER A 342 12.53 -3.78 -12.11
N SER A 343 13.17 -3.74 -10.96
CA SER A 343 13.09 -4.81 -9.95
C SER A 343 11.67 -4.96 -9.41
N LEU A 344 10.94 -3.85 -9.22
CA LEU A 344 9.61 -3.87 -8.65
C LEU A 344 8.52 -4.29 -9.66
N TYR A 345 8.53 -3.69 -10.86
CA TYR A 345 7.47 -3.87 -11.87
C TYR A 345 7.81 -4.92 -12.94
N GLY A 346 9.08 -5.33 -13.03
CA GLY A 346 9.62 -6.04 -14.19
C GLY A 346 10.06 -5.08 -15.29
N LYS A 347 10.94 -5.53 -16.18
CA LYS A 347 11.61 -4.69 -17.19
C LYS A 347 10.62 -4.02 -18.16
N ASP A 348 9.62 -4.77 -18.62
CA ASP A 348 8.68 -4.28 -19.66
C ASP A 348 7.71 -3.24 -19.10
N SER A 349 7.11 -3.51 -17.93
CA SER A 349 6.22 -2.55 -17.24
C SER A 349 6.98 -1.31 -16.79
N ALA A 350 8.22 -1.45 -16.27
CA ALA A 350 9.06 -0.30 -15.93
C ALA A 350 9.37 0.56 -17.14
N THR A 351 9.70 -0.05 -18.29
CA THR A 351 9.91 0.66 -19.56
C THR A 351 8.67 1.41 -20.00
N THR A 352 7.49 0.78 -19.87
CA THR A 352 6.20 1.42 -20.18
C THR A 352 5.96 2.63 -19.27
N ILE A 353 6.21 2.51 -17.98
CA ILE A 353 6.06 3.63 -17.02
C ILE A 353 7.00 4.78 -17.37
N ILE A 354 8.29 4.50 -17.64
CA ILE A 354 9.29 5.51 -18.00
C ILE A 354 8.89 6.24 -19.30
N ASN A 355 8.47 5.48 -20.33
CA ASN A 355 8.10 6.04 -21.63
C ASN A 355 6.81 6.87 -21.60
N ASN A 356 5.94 6.66 -20.61
CA ASN A 356 4.75 7.47 -20.38
C ASN A 356 5.02 8.74 -19.56
N CYS A 357 6.28 9.04 -19.20
CA CYS A 357 6.69 10.28 -18.58
C CYS A 357 7.37 11.19 -19.61
N ASP A 358 6.62 12.14 -20.19
CA ASP A 358 7.16 13.10 -21.19
C ASP A 358 8.21 14.06 -20.59
N THR A 359 8.26 14.15 -19.27
CA THR A 359 9.29 14.90 -18.53
C THR A 359 10.07 13.95 -17.62
N TYR A 360 11.38 13.99 -17.72
CA TYR A 360 12.29 13.18 -16.90
C TYR A 360 13.35 14.09 -16.28
N VAL A 361 13.53 14.02 -14.96
CA VAL A 361 14.53 14.80 -14.22
C VAL A 361 15.54 13.85 -13.59
N TYR A 362 16.79 13.94 -13.98
CA TYR A 362 17.89 13.19 -13.39
C TYR A 362 18.67 14.07 -12.40
N MET A 363 18.75 13.67 -11.14
CA MET A 363 19.38 14.42 -10.04
C MET A 363 20.62 13.72 -9.46
N GLY A 364 21.21 12.79 -10.25
CA GLY A 364 22.36 11.97 -9.84
C GLY A 364 21.93 10.65 -9.17
N SER A 365 22.58 9.57 -9.57
CA SER A 365 22.39 8.23 -8.99
C SER A 365 23.70 7.44 -9.09
N ASN A 366 23.96 6.58 -8.10
CA ASN A 366 25.11 5.67 -8.13
C ASN A 366 24.83 4.39 -8.94
N ASP A 367 23.62 4.24 -9.47
CA ASP A 367 23.22 3.10 -10.30
C ASP A 367 23.83 3.21 -11.70
N LEU A 368 24.66 2.25 -12.05
CA LEU A 368 25.44 2.26 -13.31
C LEU A 368 24.54 2.19 -14.54
N ASP A 369 23.48 1.36 -14.49
CA ASP A 369 22.59 1.20 -15.64
C ASP A 369 21.77 2.45 -15.87
N THR A 370 21.23 3.06 -14.80
CA THR A 370 20.60 4.38 -14.90
C THR A 370 21.55 5.43 -15.45
N ALA A 371 22.78 5.52 -14.94
CA ALA A 371 23.77 6.49 -15.41
C ALA A 371 24.14 6.30 -16.88
N ARG A 372 24.25 5.04 -17.34
CA ARG A 372 24.48 4.69 -18.75
C ARG A 372 23.32 5.16 -19.64
N ASN A 373 22.10 4.87 -19.26
CA ASN A 373 20.91 5.28 -20.00
C ASN A 373 20.82 6.81 -20.11
N ILE A 374 21.09 7.52 -19.02
CA ILE A 374 21.10 8.97 -18.98
C ILE A 374 22.23 9.55 -19.83
N GLY A 375 23.44 8.98 -19.75
CA GLY A 375 24.58 9.40 -20.58
C GLY A 375 24.28 9.33 -22.07
N MET A 376 23.70 8.21 -22.53
CA MET A 376 23.27 8.05 -23.93
C MET A 376 22.19 9.08 -24.32
N ARG A 377 21.19 9.31 -23.46
CA ARG A 377 20.10 10.27 -23.72
C ARG A 377 20.59 11.72 -23.73
N ALA A 378 21.55 12.07 -22.88
CA ALA A 378 22.10 13.42 -22.76
C ALA A 378 23.25 13.71 -23.72
N GLY A 379 23.84 12.68 -24.33
CA GLY A 379 25.03 12.81 -25.15
C GLY A 379 26.28 13.13 -24.35
N ILE A 380 26.41 12.61 -23.12
CA ILE A 380 27.57 12.76 -22.24
C ILE A 380 28.07 11.39 -21.76
N MET A 381 29.27 11.37 -21.17
CA MET A 381 29.84 10.11 -20.67
C MET A 381 29.07 9.60 -19.45
N THR A 382 29.01 8.29 -19.28
CA THR A 382 28.40 7.66 -18.09
C THR A 382 29.04 8.15 -16.79
N GLU A 383 30.36 8.36 -16.81
CA GLU A 383 31.13 8.89 -15.67
C GLU A 383 30.66 10.30 -15.24
N ASP A 384 30.29 11.16 -16.19
CA ASP A 384 29.76 12.50 -15.88
C ASP A 384 28.41 12.41 -15.17
N CYS A 385 27.59 11.39 -15.49
CA CYS A 385 26.33 11.13 -14.82
C CYS A 385 26.55 10.61 -13.40
N LEU A 386 27.49 9.66 -13.20
CA LEU A 386 27.82 9.11 -11.90
C LEU A 386 28.46 10.16 -10.97
N ASN A 387 29.33 11.01 -11.52
CA ASN A 387 30.05 12.03 -10.79
C ASN A 387 29.35 13.40 -10.76
N MET A 388 28.05 13.44 -11.09
CA MET A 388 27.30 14.70 -11.10
C MET A 388 27.32 15.35 -9.72
N LYS A 389 27.74 16.61 -9.66
CA LYS A 389 27.79 17.38 -8.42
C LYS A 389 26.40 17.51 -7.80
N LEU A 390 26.31 17.35 -6.48
CA LEU A 390 25.07 17.57 -5.72
C LEU A 390 24.49 18.97 -6.03
N GLY A 391 23.20 19.00 -6.30
CA GLY A 391 22.50 20.21 -6.68
C GLY A 391 22.43 20.46 -8.19
N ASN A 392 23.18 19.74 -9.01
CA ASN A 392 23.01 19.75 -10.46
C ASN A 392 21.97 18.69 -10.86
N GLN A 393 21.39 18.89 -12.05
CA GLN A 393 20.40 17.98 -12.63
C GLN A 393 20.35 18.10 -14.14
N ILE A 394 19.76 17.10 -14.79
CA ILE A 394 19.45 17.11 -16.22
C ILE A 394 17.93 16.94 -16.38
N ILE A 395 17.31 17.85 -17.11
CA ILE A 395 15.88 17.81 -17.43
C ILE A 395 15.72 17.41 -18.89
N PHE A 396 15.02 16.31 -19.12
CA PHE A 396 14.60 15.86 -20.44
C PHE A 396 13.11 16.15 -20.60
N ARG A 397 12.72 16.77 -21.70
CA ARG A 397 11.32 16.95 -22.07
C ARG A 397 11.13 16.51 -23.51
N ARG A 398 10.04 15.80 -23.76
CA ARG A 398 9.70 15.35 -25.12
C ARG A 398 9.72 16.49 -26.11
N GLY A 399 10.41 16.28 -27.23
CA GLY A 399 10.57 17.29 -28.27
C GLY A 399 11.60 18.41 -28.01
N SER A 400 12.35 18.32 -26.88
CA SER A 400 13.35 19.33 -26.52
C SER A 400 14.74 18.69 -26.32
N LYS A 401 15.79 19.49 -26.45
CA LYS A 401 17.15 19.07 -26.10
C LYS A 401 17.27 18.91 -24.56
N PRO A 402 18.14 18.00 -24.08
CA PRO A 402 18.46 17.88 -22.67
C PRO A 402 18.92 19.22 -22.09
N LYS A 403 18.38 19.58 -20.92
CA LYS A 403 18.71 20.82 -20.24
C LYS A 403 19.47 20.56 -18.96
N PHE A 404 20.68 21.08 -18.86
CA PHE A 404 21.50 21.08 -17.67
C PHE A 404 21.13 22.27 -16.80
N SER A 405 20.76 22.04 -15.55
CA SER A 405 20.37 23.10 -14.61
C SER A 405 20.73 22.73 -13.18
N LYS A 406 20.62 23.69 -12.28
CA LYS A 406 20.61 23.39 -10.85
C LYS A 406 19.19 23.06 -10.40
N ARG A 407 19.09 22.22 -9.36
CA ARG A 407 17.80 21.95 -8.71
C ARG A 407 17.21 23.24 -8.12
N TYR A 408 15.91 23.31 -8.06
CA TYR A 408 15.21 24.45 -7.43
C TYR A 408 15.59 24.57 -5.95
N ASN A 409 16.06 25.75 -5.55
CA ASN A 409 16.34 26.07 -4.15
C ASN A 409 15.09 26.65 -3.49
N ILE A 410 14.22 25.78 -2.96
CA ILE A 410 12.98 26.16 -2.30
C ILE A 410 13.23 27.01 -1.02
N MET A 411 14.42 26.88 -0.41
CA MET A 411 14.79 27.62 0.80
C MET A 411 14.84 29.15 0.57
N GLU A 412 14.98 29.59 -0.68
CA GLU A 412 14.96 31.00 -1.04
C GLU A 412 13.52 31.54 -1.24
N ASN A 413 12.53 30.67 -1.33
CA ASN A 413 11.13 31.07 -1.50
C ASN A 413 10.56 31.67 -0.21
N GLU A 414 10.02 32.88 -0.30
CA GLU A 414 9.51 33.62 0.86
C GLU A 414 8.32 32.94 1.54
N LEU A 415 7.44 32.31 0.76
CA LEU A 415 6.30 31.56 1.31
C LEU A 415 6.79 30.31 2.06
N TYR A 416 7.76 29.61 1.48
CA TYR A 416 8.38 28.44 2.14
C TYR A 416 9.05 28.81 3.48
N LYS A 417 9.78 29.94 3.52
CA LYS A 417 10.38 30.46 4.77
C LYS A 417 9.31 30.73 5.82
N LYS A 418 8.19 31.38 5.42
CA LYS A 418 7.06 31.66 6.32
C LYS A 418 6.46 30.37 6.89
N LEU A 419 6.18 29.39 6.03
CA LEU A 419 5.63 28.09 6.45
C LEU A 419 6.56 27.36 7.41
N THR A 420 7.86 27.38 7.12
CA THR A 420 8.87 26.69 7.97
C THR A 420 9.03 27.38 9.32
N ASN A 421 8.99 28.72 9.36
CA ASN A 421 9.08 29.48 10.62
C ASN A 421 7.83 29.34 11.49
N ASN A 422 6.66 29.12 10.88
CA ASN A 422 5.41 28.93 11.60
C ASN A 422 5.23 27.48 12.13
N MET A 423 6.06 26.54 11.69
CA MET A 423 6.06 25.20 12.29
C MET A 423 6.52 25.32 13.74
N LYS A 424 5.64 24.94 14.68
CA LYS A 424 6.06 24.77 16.08
C LYS A 424 7.22 23.79 16.09
N GLU A 425 8.27 24.12 16.85
CA GLU A 425 9.35 23.17 17.09
C GLU A 425 8.75 21.83 17.54
N PRO A 426 9.20 20.70 16.99
CA PRO A 426 8.73 19.42 17.46
C PRO A 426 8.97 19.38 18.97
N LYS A 427 7.93 19.08 19.74
CA LYS A 427 8.11 18.83 21.17
C LYS A 427 9.21 17.79 21.30
N VAL A 428 10.28 18.13 22.01
CA VAL A 428 11.33 17.18 22.33
C VAL A 428 10.64 15.97 22.97
N PHE A 429 10.78 14.81 22.34
CA PHE A 429 10.16 13.58 22.79
C PHE A 429 10.79 13.17 24.14
N GLU A 430 10.20 13.56 25.22
CA GLU A 430 10.39 12.88 26.53
C GLU A 430 9.66 11.51 26.56
N GLY A 431 9.10 11.08 25.43
CA GLY A 431 7.97 10.16 25.40
C GLY A 431 8.21 8.72 24.97
N PHE A 432 9.43 8.29 24.57
CA PHE A 432 9.60 6.89 24.16
C PHE A 432 9.21 5.87 25.27
N THR A 433 9.46 6.24 26.53
CA THR A 433 9.08 5.43 27.70
C THR A 433 7.58 5.53 27.99
N GLN A 434 6.95 6.67 27.71
CA GLN A 434 5.51 6.87 27.89
C GLN A 434 4.69 6.17 26.81
N GLU A 435 5.09 6.23 25.54
CA GLU A 435 4.41 5.52 24.45
C GLU A 435 4.40 4.01 24.67
N ARG A 436 5.55 3.43 25.07
CA ARG A 436 5.62 2.01 25.41
C ARG A 436 4.75 1.66 26.61
N SER A 437 4.71 2.52 27.62
CA SER A 437 3.89 2.29 28.83
C SER A 437 2.40 2.36 28.51
N LEU A 438 1.99 3.34 27.67
CA LEU A 438 0.61 3.47 27.20
C LEU A 438 0.19 2.27 26.33
N PHE A 439 1.07 1.82 25.44
CA PHE A 439 0.82 0.62 24.63
C PHE A 439 0.66 -0.64 25.49
N ILE A 440 1.53 -0.84 26.49
CA ILE A 440 1.43 -1.98 27.41
C ILE A 440 0.16 -1.87 28.27
N GLU A 441 -0.22 -0.65 28.67
CA GLU A 441 -1.47 -0.42 29.41
C GLU A 441 -2.70 -0.68 28.54
N GLU A 442 -2.68 -0.29 27.29
CA GLU A 442 -3.73 -0.60 26.29
C GLU A 442 -3.87 -2.13 26.09
N LEU A 443 -2.74 -2.85 25.95
CA LEU A 443 -2.74 -4.31 25.88
C LEU A 443 -3.35 -4.95 27.14
N LYS A 444 -3.00 -4.46 28.32
CA LYS A 444 -3.56 -4.97 29.58
C LYS A 444 -5.04 -4.65 29.74
N ASN A 445 -5.47 -3.47 29.27
CA ASN A 445 -6.88 -3.08 29.35
C ASN A 445 -7.74 -3.85 28.32
N SER A 446 -7.18 -4.27 27.19
CA SER A 446 -7.89 -5.12 26.23
C SER A 446 -8.21 -6.51 26.81
N ILE A 447 -7.37 -7.03 27.70
CA ILE A 447 -7.63 -8.29 28.42
C ILE A 447 -8.75 -8.10 29.45
N LYS A 448 -8.78 -6.98 30.18
CA LYS A 448 -9.78 -6.71 31.22
C LYS A 448 -11.22 -6.54 30.67
N LEU A 449 -11.34 -6.03 29.44
CA LEU A 449 -12.65 -5.92 28.78
C LEU A 449 -13.27 -7.29 28.49
N TYR A 450 -12.45 -8.32 28.25
CA TYR A 450 -12.94 -9.70 28.08
C TYR A 450 -13.34 -10.36 29.40
N GLU A 451 -12.70 -9.99 30.54
CA GLU A 451 -13.05 -10.55 31.86
C GLU A 451 -14.37 -9.97 32.42
N THR A 452 -14.74 -8.74 32.02
CA THR A 452 -16.00 -8.12 32.46
C THR A 452 -17.22 -8.55 31.64
N ASP A 453 -17.04 -9.02 30.42
CA ASP A 453 -18.12 -9.54 29.57
C ASP A 453 -18.48 -11.02 29.87
N LEU A 454 -17.70 -11.69 30.71
CA LEU A 454 -17.95 -13.08 31.12
C LEU A 454 -18.77 -13.22 32.42
N ASP A 455 -19.10 -12.11 33.09
CA ASP A 455 -19.74 -12.14 34.45
C ASP A 455 -21.24 -11.83 34.48
N GLU A 456 -21.95 -11.66 33.37
CA GLU A 456 -23.42 -11.50 33.40
C GLU A 456 -24.10 -12.44 32.38
N ASP A 457 -24.77 -13.48 32.94
CA ASP A 457 -25.80 -14.34 32.33
C ASP A 457 -25.34 -15.43 31.34
N ASP A 458 -24.64 -16.47 31.82
CA ASP A 458 -24.67 -17.78 31.16
C ASP A 458 -25.66 -18.73 31.93
N PRO A 459 -26.82 -19.09 31.34
CA PRO A 459 -27.79 -19.98 31.99
C PRO A 459 -27.48 -21.48 31.83
N TYR A 460 -26.27 -21.85 31.39
CA TYR A 460 -25.83 -23.24 31.29
C TYR A 460 -24.73 -23.57 32.29
N GLU A 461 -25.11 -23.70 33.59
CA GLU A 461 -24.41 -24.58 34.50
C GLU A 461 -24.64 -26.02 34.04
N THR A 462 -23.64 -26.64 33.44
CA THR A 462 -23.52 -28.10 33.35
C THR A 462 -22.10 -28.53 33.62
N ASP A 463 -21.96 -29.19 34.77
CA ASP A 463 -21.04 -30.26 35.12
C ASP A 463 -19.55 -30.17 34.74
N GLU A 464 -18.77 -30.00 35.79
CA GLU A 464 -17.43 -30.56 36.03
C GLU A 464 -16.48 -30.69 34.84
N PHE A 465 -15.91 -29.57 34.40
CA PHE A 465 -14.61 -29.59 33.76
C PHE A 465 -13.61 -28.89 34.69
N GLU A 466 -12.82 -29.66 35.46
CA GLU A 466 -11.66 -29.10 36.13
C GLU A 466 -10.66 -28.68 35.08
N PRO A 467 -10.36 -27.37 34.92
CA PRO A 467 -9.30 -26.93 34.04
C PRO A 467 -7.97 -27.38 34.68
N LYS A 468 -7.26 -28.28 34.00
CA LYS A 468 -5.83 -28.52 34.30
C LYS A 468 -5.10 -27.19 34.22
N SER A 469 -4.76 -26.63 35.38
CA SER A 469 -4.03 -25.40 35.52
C SER A 469 -2.68 -25.52 34.79
N PHE A 470 -2.58 -24.97 33.62
CA PHE A 470 -1.29 -24.65 33.02
C PHE A 470 -0.70 -23.51 33.83
N LYS A 471 0.20 -23.82 34.74
CA LYS A 471 1.03 -22.80 35.39
C LYS A 471 1.99 -22.27 34.34
N ILE A 472 1.66 -21.15 33.72
CA ILE A 472 2.61 -20.34 32.95
C ILE A 472 3.61 -19.81 33.98
N LYS A 473 4.85 -20.29 33.92
CA LYS A 473 5.93 -19.75 34.75
C LYS A 473 6.13 -18.28 34.35
N PRO A 474 6.30 -17.37 35.36
CA PRO A 474 6.59 -15.98 35.05
C PRO A 474 7.84 -15.86 34.20
N ILE A 475 7.84 -14.98 33.20
CA ILE A 475 8.96 -14.72 32.29
C ILE A 475 10.29 -14.48 33.04
N ALA A 476 10.23 -13.95 34.28
CA ALA A 476 11.38 -13.76 35.14
C ALA A 476 12.10 -15.09 35.52
N GLU A 477 11.37 -16.20 35.65
CA GLU A 477 11.98 -17.53 35.94
C GLU A 477 12.59 -18.17 34.69
N MET A 478 12.15 -17.80 33.49
CA MET A 478 12.75 -18.27 32.24
C MET A 478 14.07 -17.58 31.92
N VAL A 479 14.24 -16.31 32.34
CA VAL A 479 15.49 -15.55 32.15
C VAL A 479 16.61 -16.05 33.06
N GLU A 480 16.31 -16.55 34.28
CA GLU A 480 17.32 -17.15 35.18
C GLU A 480 17.79 -18.55 34.71
N LEU A 481 16.99 -19.28 33.93
CA LEU A 481 17.35 -20.62 33.43
C LEU A 481 18.24 -20.57 32.19
N TYR A 482 18.27 -19.46 31.45
CA TYR A 482 19.05 -19.30 30.21
C TYR A 482 20.07 -18.16 30.25
N GLY A 483 20.26 -17.51 31.39
CA GLY A 483 21.15 -16.35 31.59
C GLY A 483 22.56 -16.70 32.10
N GLY A 484 23.21 -17.68 31.54
CA GLY A 484 24.56 -18.08 31.94
C GLY A 484 25.47 -18.45 30.79
N ALA A 485 25.80 -17.50 29.91
CA ALA A 485 27.05 -17.56 29.12
C ALA A 485 27.36 -16.16 28.58
N GLU A 486 28.34 -15.53 29.19
CA GLU A 486 29.07 -14.41 28.59
C GLU A 486 29.88 -14.90 27.38
N ASN A 487 29.91 -14.10 26.32
CA ASN A 487 30.74 -14.14 25.12
C ASN A 487 30.20 -14.91 23.89
N GLY A 488 29.80 -14.14 22.87
CA GLY A 488 29.69 -14.62 21.50
C GLY A 488 28.57 -13.91 20.73
N LYS A 489 28.98 -12.99 19.89
CA LYS A 489 28.15 -12.26 18.91
C LYS A 489 27.50 -13.24 17.93
N ASP A 490 26.26 -12.86 17.52
CA ASP A 490 25.63 -13.25 16.26
C ASP A 490 25.30 -14.74 16.14
N GLU A 491 24.16 -15.18 16.72
CA GLU A 491 23.40 -16.37 16.26
C GLU A 491 22.35 -16.75 17.31
N ILE A 492 21.31 -15.95 17.54
CA ILE A 492 20.12 -16.42 18.27
C ILE A 492 18.88 -15.78 17.62
N PHE A 493 18.41 -16.35 16.53
CA PHE A 493 17.04 -16.08 16.03
C PHE A 493 16.48 -17.18 15.09
N TYR A 494 16.98 -18.40 15.12
CA TYR A 494 16.52 -19.47 14.22
C TYR A 494 16.22 -20.84 14.86
N ASP A 495 15.93 -20.92 16.16
CA ASP A 495 15.57 -22.19 16.79
C ASP A 495 14.29 -22.09 17.63
N PHE A 496 13.14 -21.92 16.96
CA PHE A 496 11.85 -22.05 17.66
C PHE A 496 10.80 -22.87 16.90
N PHE A 497 11.21 -23.76 15.98
CA PHE A 497 10.35 -24.79 15.42
C PHE A 497 11.17 -26.03 15.06
N GLU A 498 11.66 -26.76 16.07
CA GLU A 498 11.96 -28.19 15.89
C GLU A 498 10.72 -29.00 16.27
N PHE A 499 10.06 -29.53 15.27
CA PHE A 499 9.17 -30.67 15.42
C PHE A 499 10.04 -31.90 15.59
N SER A 500 9.84 -32.63 16.70
CA SER A 500 10.44 -33.94 16.93
C SER A 500 9.97 -34.94 15.85
N ASP A 501 10.83 -35.29 14.93
CA ASP A 501 10.67 -36.44 14.05
C ASP A 501 10.99 -37.71 14.83
N ASP A 502 9.95 -38.39 15.32
CA ASP A 502 10.01 -39.82 15.63
C ASP A 502 9.18 -40.55 14.56
N PHE A 503 9.80 -40.86 13.44
CA PHE A 503 9.35 -41.95 12.56
C PHE A 503 10.52 -42.87 12.27
N SER A 504 10.38 -44.09 12.81
CA SER A 504 11.21 -45.28 12.55
C SER A 504 11.23 -45.61 11.06
N GLU A 505 12.44 -45.81 10.56
CA GLU A 505 12.74 -46.45 9.28
C GLU A 505 12.18 -47.87 9.27
N ASP A 506 11.29 -48.16 8.35
CA ASP A 506 11.10 -49.53 7.82
C ASP A 506 11.50 -49.52 6.35
N GLU A 507 12.61 -50.18 6.10
CA GLU A 507 13.10 -50.58 4.78
C GLU A 507 12.13 -51.59 4.18
N ASP A 508 11.59 -51.34 3.00
CA ASP A 508 11.09 -52.39 2.10
C ASP A 508 11.43 -52.08 0.64
N ASP A 509 12.13 -53.06 0.12
CA ASP A 509 12.63 -53.38 -1.22
C ASP A 509 11.73 -52.93 -2.38
N PHE A 510 12.32 -52.26 -3.36
CA PHE A 510 11.84 -52.26 -4.75
C PHE A 510 12.92 -52.78 -5.70
N PRO A 511 12.58 -53.74 -6.60
CA PRO A 511 13.51 -54.32 -7.55
C PRO A 511 13.80 -53.39 -8.72
N GLU A 512 15.06 -53.45 -9.13
CA GLU A 512 15.57 -52.93 -10.41
C GLU A 512 14.90 -53.68 -11.57
N ASP A 513 14.44 -52.99 -12.57
CA ASP A 513 14.22 -53.53 -13.92
C ASP A 513 14.75 -52.61 -15.00
N ASP A 514 15.45 -53.26 -15.89
CA ASP A 514 16.32 -52.88 -16.98
C ASP A 514 15.71 -52.01 -18.10
N ASP A 515 16.62 -51.23 -18.69
CA ASP A 515 16.78 -50.88 -20.11
C ASP A 515 15.68 -51.27 -21.09
N ASP A 516 15.24 -50.30 -21.88
CA ASP A 516 15.34 -50.30 -23.35
C ASP A 516 14.74 -49.01 -23.97
N SER A 517 15.57 -48.27 -24.65
CA SER A 517 15.15 -47.30 -25.67
C SER A 517 14.60 -48.03 -26.91
N PRO A 518 13.79 -47.42 -27.78
CA PRO A 518 14.39 -46.67 -28.89
C PRO A 518 13.64 -45.42 -29.37
N ASP A 519 14.44 -44.55 -29.98
CA ASP A 519 14.13 -43.50 -30.95
C ASP A 519 12.82 -43.70 -31.76
N PHE A 520 12.07 -42.59 -32.02
CA PHE A 520 11.58 -42.20 -33.35
C PHE A 520 10.76 -40.90 -33.32
N PHE A 521 11.26 -39.91 -34.13
CA PHE A 521 10.64 -38.73 -34.73
C PHE A 521 10.20 -37.57 -33.81
#